data_7bb163d8616553febb44e2b9b0478ea5
#
_entry.id   7bb163d8616553febb44e2b9b0478ea5
#
_cell.length_a   1.000
_cell.length_b   1.000
_cell.length_c   1.000
_cell.angle_alpha   90.00
_cell.angle_beta   90.00
_cell.angle_gamma   90.00
#
_symmetry.space_group_name_H-M   'P 1'
#
loop_
_entity.id
_entity.type
_entity.pdbx_description
1 polymer ?
#
loop_
_entity_poly.entity_id
_entity_poly.type
_entity_poly.pdbx_seq_one_letter_code
_entity_poly.pdbx_strand_id
1 'polypeptide(L)'
;LAPPFNQIDAVRGLEQYSHLWLLFCFHENLAAGWKTTVRPPRLGGNEKLGVIATRSTFRPNGIGQSVVKLHAVHSHNGKVSLEISGMDLLDGTPIIDIKPYIPFSDSIENAQGGIAQEAPVLANVYFNEQAQIQLEKYQQNPAYPRLAELIEGVLAQDPRPAYKKAK
;
A
#
# COMPACT_ATOMS: atom_id res chain seq x y z
N LEU A 1 -9.24 -9.68 -12.62
CA LEU A 1 -8.20 -10.30 -13.47
C LEU A 1 -8.46 -10.02 -14.94
N ALA A 2 -7.40 -9.84 -15.75
CA ALA A 2 -7.49 -9.61 -17.18
C ALA A 2 -7.31 -10.91 -17.98
N PRO A 3 -7.87 -11.01 -19.23
CA PRO A 3 -7.59 -12.13 -20.10
C PRO A 3 -6.08 -12.26 -20.40
N PRO A 4 -5.57 -13.49 -20.53
CA PRO A 4 -6.27 -14.77 -20.47
C PRO A 4 -6.43 -15.34 -19.04
N PHE A 5 -6.04 -14.61 -17.98
CA PHE A 5 -5.96 -15.08 -16.60
C PHE A 5 -7.28 -14.96 -15.82
N ASN A 6 -8.33 -14.41 -16.43
CA ASN A 6 -9.67 -14.22 -15.84
C ASN A 6 -10.53 -15.50 -15.81
N GLN A 7 -9.90 -16.68 -15.64
CA GLN A 7 -10.56 -17.97 -15.56
C GLN A 7 -10.73 -18.40 -14.12
N ILE A 8 -11.90 -18.92 -13.77
CA ILE A 8 -12.19 -19.36 -12.39
C ILE A 8 -11.25 -20.45 -11.89
N ASP A 9 -10.78 -21.31 -12.79
CA ASP A 9 -9.83 -22.36 -12.45
C ASP A 9 -8.47 -21.82 -12.04
N ALA A 10 -8.09 -20.64 -12.52
CA ALA A 10 -6.83 -19.99 -12.15
C ALA A 10 -6.80 -19.51 -10.69
N VAL A 11 -7.97 -19.32 -10.08
CA VAL A 11 -8.11 -18.88 -8.69
C VAL A 11 -8.69 -19.94 -7.77
N ARG A 12 -8.87 -21.17 -8.26
CA ARG A 12 -9.41 -22.27 -7.47
C ARG A 12 -8.57 -22.53 -6.24
N GLY A 13 -9.17 -22.49 -5.06
CA GLY A 13 -8.51 -22.70 -3.77
C GLY A 13 -7.85 -21.45 -3.18
N LEU A 14 -7.93 -20.29 -3.87
CA LEU A 14 -7.35 -19.04 -3.38
C LEU A 14 -8.08 -18.53 -2.13
N GLU A 15 -9.35 -18.84 -2.00
CA GLU A 15 -10.22 -18.50 -0.86
C GLU A 15 -9.80 -19.15 0.47
N GLN A 16 -8.91 -20.14 0.43
CA GLN A 16 -8.32 -20.77 1.62
C GLN A 16 -7.23 -19.91 2.27
N TYR A 17 -6.74 -18.88 1.58
CA TYR A 17 -5.69 -18.00 2.06
C TYR A 17 -6.26 -16.67 2.54
N SER A 18 -5.81 -16.22 3.70
CA SER A 18 -6.22 -14.94 4.27
C SER A 18 -5.49 -13.75 3.65
N HIS A 19 -4.27 -13.96 3.16
CA HIS A 19 -3.42 -12.90 2.61
C HIS A 19 -2.73 -13.35 1.32
N LEU A 20 -2.43 -12.35 0.49
CA LEU A 20 -1.76 -12.53 -0.79
C LEU A 20 -0.58 -11.57 -0.91
N TRP A 21 0.46 -12.00 -1.60
CA TRP A 21 1.45 -11.12 -2.20
C TRP A 21 0.91 -10.56 -3.51
N LEU A 22 0.97 -9.25 -3.68
CA LEU A 22 0.79 -8.59 -4.98
C LEU A 22 2.13 -8.07 -5.47
N LEU A 23 2.52 -8.44 -6.68
CA LEU A 23 3.60 -7.83 -7.42
C LEU A 23 2.98 -6.87 -8.45
N PHE A 24 3.45 -5.64 -8.49
CA PHE A 24 2.84 -4.60 -9.32
C PHE A 24 3.88 -3.65 -9.93
N CYS A 25 3.47 -2.89 -10.92
CA CYS A 25 4.32 -1.93 -11.61
C CYS A 25 4.13 -0.52 -11.06
N PHE A 26 5.21 0.20 -10.74
CA PHE A 26 5.18 1.64 -10.46
C PHE A 26 5.01 2.44 -11.76
N HIS A 27 3.91 2.21 -12.46
CA HIS A 27 3.67 2.67 -13.84
C HIS A 27 3.81 4.19 -14.00
N GLU A 28 3.41 4.99 -13.01
CA GLU A 28 3.53 6.45 -13.05
C GLU A 28 4.98 6.95 -12.89
N ASN A 29 5.89 6.10 -12.40
CA ASN A 29 7.28 6.47 -12.18
C ASN A 29 8.24 5.98 -13.28
N LEU A 30 7.79 5.12 -14.20
CA LEU A 30 8.67 4.53 -15.22
C LEU A 30 9.37 5.56 -16.09
N ALA A 31 8.64 6.60 -16.52
CA ALA A 31 9.17 7.66 -17.36
C ALA A 31 10.27 8.50 -16.67
N ALA A 32 10.26 8.58 -15.33
CA ALA A 32 11.27 9.30 -14.56
C ALA A 32 12.60 8.51 -14.41
N GLY A 33 12.61 7.24 -14.81
CA GLY A 33 13.74 6.34 -14.70
C GLY A 33 14.10 5.99 -13.24
N TRP A 34 15.15 5.19 -13.10
CA TRP A 34 15.63 4.79 -11.78
C TRP A 34 16.69 5.73 -11.24
N LYS A 35 16.94 5.67 -9.93
CA LYS A 35 17.95 6.47 -9.24
C LYS A 35 18.86 5.54 -8.44
N THR A 36 20.16 5.84 -8.40
CA THR A 36 21.11 5.05 -7.58
C THR A 36 20.88 5.24 -6.08
N THR A 37 20.48 6.45 -5.67
CA THR A 37 20.22 6.80 -4.27
C THR A 37 18.93 7.59 -4.15
N VAL A 38 18.27 7.41 -3.03
CA VAL A 38 17.03 8.13 -2.65
C VAL A 38 17.09 8.59 -1.20
N ARG A 39 16.20 9.52 -0.83
CA ARG A 39 15.97 9.90 0.56
C ARG A 39 14.59 9.41 0.95
N PRO A 40 14.45 8.37 1.80
CA PRO A 40 13.17 7.95 2.31
C PRO A 40 12.51 9.11 3.07
N PRO A 41 11.28 9.52 2.72
CA PRO A 41 10.69 10.74 3.28
C PRO A 41 10.33 10.61 4.77
N ARG A 42 10.14 9.40 5.27
CA ARG A 42 9.62 9.14 6.62
C ARG A 42 10.58 8.37 7.52
N LEU A 43 11.38 7.47 6.95
CA LEU A 43 12.31 6.60 7.66
C LEU A 43 13.75 7.01 7.32
N GLY A 44 14.66 6.90 8.31
CA GLY A 44 16.07 7.22 8.10
C GLY A 44 16.40 8.72 8.06
N GLY A 45 15.48 9.61 8.48
CA GLY A 45 15.72 11.06 8.49
C GLY A 45 15.88 11.65 7.10
N ASN A 46 16.96 12.45 6.88
CA ASN A 46 17.28 13.03 5.57
C ASN A 46 18.50 12.34 4.93
N GLU A 47 18.85 11.16 5.39
CA GLU A 47 19.97 10.40 4.88
C GLU A 47 19.71 9.89 3.45
N LYS A 48 20.75 9.89 2.62
CA LYS A 48 20.71 9.24 1.31
C LYS A 48 21.05 7.77 1.46
N LEU A 49 20.17 6.92 0.96
CA LEU A 49 20.36 5.48 0.92
C LEU A 49 20.39 4.97 -0.51
N GLY A 50 21.08 3.86 -0.74
CA GLY A 50 21.00 3.14 -2.02
C GLY A 50 19.54 2.72 -2.29
N VAL A 51 19.07 2.86 -3.52
CA VAL A 51 17.70 2.56 -3.88
C VAL A 51 17.31 1.11 -3.56
N ILE A 52 18.24 0.18 -3.69
CA ILE A 52 18.02 -1.23 -3.38
C ILE A 52 17.80 -1.48 -1.87
N ALA A 53 18.41 -0.64 -1.01
CA ALA A 53 18.20 -0.69 0.43
C ALA A 53 16.88 -0.03 0.89
N THR A 54 15.99 0.33 -0.03
CA THR A 54 14.71 0.97 0.24
C THR A 54 13.58 0.30 -0.55
N ARG A 55 12.34 0.70 -0.26
CA ARG A 55 11.14 0.34 -1.05
C ARG A 55 10.70 1.48 -1.99
N SER A 56 11.65 2.32 -2.43
CA SER A 56 11.37 3.43 -3.34
C SER A 56 10.79 2.98 -4.68
N THR A 57 9.91 3.79 -5.25
CA THR A 57 9.32 3.59 -6.58
C THR A 57 10.34 3.79 -7.72
N PHE A 58 11.46 4.51 -7.46
CA PHE A 58 12.53 4.75 -8.44
C PHE A 58 13.52 3.58 -8.55
N ARG A 59 13.01 2.35 -8.52
CA ARG A 59 13.78 1.10 -8.60
C ARG A 59 14.15 0.77 -10.04
N PRO A 60 15.24 -0.01 -10.28
CA PRO A 60 15.66 -0.38 -11.64
C PRO A 60 14.57 -1.00 -12.50
N ASN A 61 13.75 -1.90 -11.93
CA ASN A 61 12.70 -2.62 -12.66
C ASN A 61 11.30 -2.05 -12.44
N GLY A 62 11.14 -1.00 -11.63
CA GLY A 62 9.86 -0.38 -11.34
C GLY A 62 8.82 -1.34 -10.72
N ILE A 63 9.26 -2.38 -10.03
CA ILE A 63 8.38 -3.40 -9.42
C ILE A 63 8.21 -3.11 -7.94
N GLY A 64 6.95 -3.09 -7.49
CA GLY A 64 6.56 -3.08 -6.10
C GLY A 64 5.99 -4.41 -5.65
N GLN A 65 5.96 -4.63 -4.33
CA GLN A 65 5.40 -5.81 -3.71
C GLN A 65 4.73 -5.42 -2.39
N SER A 66 3.51 -5.91 -2.18
CA SER A 66 2.75 -5.70 -0.94
C SER A 66 2.02 -6.96 -0.53
N VAL A 67 1.90 -7.17 0.79
CA VAL A 67 0.96 -8.15 1.35
C VAL A 67 -0.38 -7.47 1.49
N VAL A 68 -1.44 -8.13 1.03
CA VAL A 68 -2.82 -7.65 1.12
C VAL A 68 -3.70 -8.71 1.75
N LYS A 69 -4.78 -8.28 2.42
CA LYS A 69 -5.79 -9.19 2.92
C LYS A 69 -6.76 -9.55 1.81
N LEU A 70 -7.03 -10.84 1.62
CA LEU A 70 -8.08 -11.33 0.73
C LEU A 70 -9.41 -11.39 1.49
N HIS A 71 -10.48 -10.81 0.95
CA HIS A 71 -11.82 -10.87 1.49
C HIS A 71 -12.70 -11.84 0.73
N ALA A 72 -12.67 -11.78 -0.60
CA ALA A 72 -13.48 -12.65 -1.44
C ALA A 72 -12.87 -12.84 -2.84
N VAL A 73 -13.25 -13.94 -3.47
CA VAL A 73 -13.05 -14.24 -4.89
C VAL A 73 -14.41 -14.18 -5.56
N HIS A 74 -14.58 -13.28 -6.52
CA HIS A 74 -15.83 -13.11 -7.25
C HIS A 74 -15.68 -13.61 -8.68
N SER A 75 -16.72 -14.32 -9.15
CA SER A 75 -16.85 -14.71 -10.56
C SER A 75 -18.23 -14.30 -11.07
N HIS A 76 -18.26 -13.40 -12.04
CA HIS A 76 -19.51 -12.95 -12.64
C HIS A 76 -19.33 -12.72 -14.14
N ASN A 77 -20.20 -13.31 -14.97
CA ASN A 77 -20.21 -13.18 -16.41
C ASN A 77 -18.82 -13.44 -17.07
N GLY A 78 -18.12 -14.48 -16.62
CA GLY A 78 -16.79 -14.84 -17.14
C GLY A 78 -15.66 -13.89 -16.73
N LYS A 79 -15.93 -12.96 -15.78
CA LYS A 79 -14.91 -12.10 -15.19
C LYS A 79 -14.62 -12.56 -13.76
N VAL A 80 -13.34 -12.68 -13.45
CA VAL A 80 -12.88 -13.00 -12.09
C VAL A 80 -12.27 -11.75 -11.47
N SER A 81 -12.67 -11.42 -10.24
CA SER A 81 -12.11 -10.34 -9.45
C SER A 81 -11.83 -10.80 -8.01
N LEU A 82 -10.85 -10.17 -7.39
CA LEU A 82 -10.49 -10.39 -6.00
C LEU A 82 -10.84 -9.14 -5.20
N GLU A 83 -11.54 -9.32 -4.11
CA GLU A 83 -11.79 -8.26 -3.14
C GLU A 83 -10.68 -8.29 -2.09
N ILE A 84 -9.92 -7.20 -2.01
CA ILE A 84 -8.73 -7.12 -1.16
C ILE A 84 -8.69 -5.80 -0.38
N SER A 85 -7.93 -5.77 0.70
CA SER A 85 -7.63 -4.54 1.46
C SER A 85 -6.19 -4.51 1.95
N GLY A 86 -5.75 -3.32 2.43
CA GLY A 86 -4.39 -3.12 2.94
C GLY A 86 -3.37 -2.81 1.85
N MET A 87 -3.82 -2.48 0.64
CA MET A 87 -2.94 -2.04 -0.43
C MET A 87 -2.75 -0.52 -0.41
N ASP A 88 -1.54 -0.09 -0.83
CA ASP A 88 -1.18 1.32 -1.07
C ASP A 88 -0.85 1.48 -2.57
N LEU A 89 -1.88 1.41 -3.40
CA LEU A 89 -1.78 1.45 -4.87
C LEU A 89 -2.69 2.52 -5.44
N LEU A 90 -2.23 3.18 -6.48
CA LEU A 90 -3.08 4.05 -7.30
C LEU A 90 -4.09 3.21 -8.08
N ASP A 91 -5.24 3.80 -8.39
CA ASP A 91 -6.19 3.18 -9.31
C ASP A 91 -5.53 2.93 -10.67
N GLY A 92 -5.88 1.82 -11.31
CA GLY A 92 -5.27 1.40 -12.57
C GLY A 92 -3.85 0.84 -12.47
N THR A 93 -3.27 0.69 -11.27
CA THR A 93 -1.94 0.08 -11.13
C THR A 93 -1.90 -1.33 -11.72
N PRO A 94 -1.02 -1.61 -12.71
CA PRO A 94 -0.88 -2.94 -13.29
C PRO A 94 -0.35 -3.95 -12.27
N ILE A 95 -1.12 -4.99 -12.00
CA ILE A 95 -0.69 -6.13 -11.20
C ILE A 95 0.02 -7.13 -12.12
N ILE A 96 1.26 -7.47 -11.78
CA ILE A 96 2.12 -8.35 -12.56
C ILE A 96 1.91 -9.81 -12.17
N ASP A 97 1.80 -10.07 -10.87
CA ASP A 97 1.66 -11.42 -10.32
C ASP A 97 0.94 -11.40 -8.97
N ILE A 98 0.31 -12.51 -8.63
CA ILE A 98 -0.38 -12.74 -7.36
C ILE A 98 0.06 -14.08 -6.80
N LYS A 99 0.47 -14.12 -5.54
CA LYS A 99 0.87 -15.36 -4.85
C LYS A 99 0.20 -15.45 -3.47
N PRO A 100 -0.13 -16.64 -2.99
CA PRO A 100 -0.58 -16.78 -1.61
C PRO A 100 0.55 -16.40 -0.64
N TYR A 101 0.18 -15.74 0.47
CA TYR A 101 1.08 -15.53 1.59
C TYR A 101 1.12 -16.81 2.44
N ILE A 102 2.30 -17.36 2.66
CA ILE A 102 2.50 -18.61 3.38
C ILE A 102 3.27 -18.31 4.69
N PRO A 103 2.60 -18.31 5.86
CA PRO A 103 3.18 -17.83 7.11
C PRO A 103 4.51 -18.50 7.49
N PHE A 104 4.64 -19.81 7.35
CA PHE A 104 5.88 -20.50 7.74
C PHE A 104 7.08 -20.20 6.82
N SER A 105 6.81 -19.70 5.59
CA SER A 105 7.84 -19.37 4.60
C SER A 105 8.12 -17.87 4.55
N ASP A 106 7.09 -17.06 4.68
CA ASP A 106 7.14 -15.61 4.39
C ASP A 106 7.36 -14.76 5.65
N SER A 107 7.09 -15.32 6.84
CA SER A 107 7.32 -14.65 8.12
C SER A 107 8.64 -15.12 8.73
N ILE A 108 9.60 -14.20 8.85
CA ILE A 108 10.91 -14.48 9.46
C ILE A 108 10.95 -13.83 10.83
N GLU A 109 10.97 -14.67 11.87
CA GLU A 109 11.16 -14.22 13.24
C GLU A 109 12.52 -13.53 13.41
N ASN A 110 12.54 -12.43 14.18
CA ASN A 110 13.75 -11.66 14.47
C ASN A 110 14.50 -11.10 13.25
N ALA A 111 13.81 -10.90 12.12
CA ALA A 111 14.38 -10.25 10.96
C ALA A 111 14.84 -8.82 11.29
N GLN A 112 16.01 -8.43 10.79
CA GLN A 112 16.51 -7.07 10.95
C GLN A 112 15.94 -6.16 9.87
N GLY A 113 15.23 -5.10 10.29
CA GLY A 113 14.51 -4.17 9.41
C GLY A 113 15.32 -2.93 8.98
N GLY A 114 16.60 -2.80 9.40
CA GLY A 114 17.41 -1.62 9.09
C GLY A 114 16.76 -0.32 9.59
N ILE A 115 16.60 0.66 8.70
CA ILE A 115 15.94 1.95 9.04
C ILE A 115 14.45 1.81 9.37
N ALA A 116 13.85 0.65 9.15
CA ALA A 116 12.43 0.35 9.36
C ALA A 116 12.26 -0.79 10.39
N GLN A 117 13.15 -0.88 11.39
CA GLN A 117 13.09 -1.91 12.41
C GLN A 117 11.82 -1.83 13.24
N GLU A 118 11.38 -0.63 13.55
CA GLU A 118 10.17 -0.39 14.34
C GLU A 118 9.10 0.33 13.52
N ALA A 119 7.85 0.00 13.79
CA ALA A 119 6.73 0.72 13.19
C ALA A 119 6.73 2.18 13.68
N PRO A 120 6.46 3.16 12.80
CA PRO A 120 6.32 4.55 13.23
C PRO A 120 5.23 4.71 14.29
N VAL A 121 5.53 5.48 15.33
CA VAL A 121 4.53 5.85 16.34
C VAL A 121 3.47 6.73 15.67
N LEU A 122 2.21 6.33 15.80
CA LEU A 122 1.09 7.10 15.28
C LEU A 122 0.79 8.29 16.21
N ALA A 123 0.57 9.46 15.58
CA ALA A 123 0.15 10.66 16.28
C ALA A 123 -1.36 10.62 16.58
N ASN A 124 -1.78 11.20 17.70
CA ASN A 124 -3.19 11.43 17.95
C ASN A 124 -3.71 12.54 17.04
N VAL A 125 -4.85 12.31 16.41
CA VAL A 125 -5.51 13.27 15.52
C VAL A 125 -6.77 13.81 16.20
N TYR A 126 -6.92 15.12 16.22
CA TYR A 126 -8.11 15.78 16.79
C TYR A 126 -8.67 16.77 15.77
N PHE A 127 -9.97 16.74 15.60
CA PHE A 127 -10.68 17.72 14.79
C PHE A 127 -11.13 18.87 15.69
N ASN A 128 -10.77 20.10 15.35
CA ASN A 128 -11.37 21.26 15.98
C ASN A 128 -12.82 21.43 15.49
N GLU A 129 -13.59 22.33 16.14
CA GLU A 129 -15.01 22.53 15.83
C GLU A 129 -15.26 22.85 14.35
N GLN A 130 -14.44 23.70 13.74
CA GLN A 130 -14.56 24.02 12.32
C GLN A 130 -14.32 22.81 11.41
N ALA A 131 -13.30 22.02 11.70
CA ALA A 131 -13.00 20.81 10.94
C ALA A 131 -14.10 19.77 11.09
N GLN A 132 -14.70 19.64 12.29
CA GLN A 132 -15.81 18.74 12.55
C GLN A 132 -17.05 19.10 11.71
N ILE A 133 -17.42 20.39 11.68
CA ILE A 133 -18.55 20.89 10.86
C ILE A 133 -18.32 20.60 9.37
N GLN A 134 -17.10 20.83 8.89
CA GLN A 134 -16.77 20.55 7.50
C GLN A 134 -16.81 19.04 7.20
N LEU A 135 -16.27 18.21 8.09
CA LEU A 135 -16.27 16.77 7.96
C LEU A 135 -17.69 16.22 7.84
N GLU A 136 -18.59 16.63 8.73
CA GLU A 136 -20.01 16.24 8.72
C GLU A 136 -20.69 16.57 7.38
N LYS A 137 -20.40 17.76 6.84
CA LYS A 137 -20.90 18.18 5.53
C LYS A 137 -20.42 17.26 4.40
N TYR A 138 -19.14 16.91 4.39
CA TYR A 138 -18.57 16.05 3.33
C TYR A 138 -18.97 14.59 3.47
N GLN A 139 -19.16 14.07 4.68
CA GLN A 139 -19.62 12.71 4.93
C GLN A 139 -21.04 12.43 4.41
N GLN A 140 -21.85 13.47 4.19
CA GLN A 140 -23.16 13.31 3.55
C GLN A 140 -23.04 12.91 2.07
N ASN A 141 -21.88 13.07 1.46
CA ASN A 141 -21.65 12.66 0.07
C ASN A 141 -21.29 11.16 0.02
N PRO A 142 -22.11 10.32 -0.67
CA PRO A 142 -21.84 8.90 -0.81
C PRO A 142 -20.48 8.54 -1.45
N ALA A 143 -19.83 9.49 -2.13
CA ALA A 143 -18.50 9.32 -2.68
C ALA A 143 -17.40 9.23 -1.60
N TYR A 144 -17.69 9.65 -0.36
CA TYR A 144 -16.72 9.71 0.73
C TYR A 144 -17.20 8.99 2.01
N PRO A 145 -17.60 7.72 1.95
CA PRO A 145 -18.29 7.03 3.04
C PRO A 145 -17.45 6.86 4.30
N ARG A 146 -16.12 6.95 4.18
CA ARG A 146 -15.15 6.75 5.28
C ARG A 146 -14.14 7.90 5.39
N LEU A 147 -14.56 9.12 5.10
CA LEU A 147 -13.65 10.28 5.03
C LEU A 147 -12.94 10.55 6.36
N ALA A 148 -13.63 10.44 7.49
CA ALA A 148 -13.03 10.65 8.81
C ALA A 148 -11.87 9.68 9.06
N GLU A 149 -12.12 8.40 8.88
CA GLU A 149 -11.11 7.35 9.07
C GLU A 149 -9.91 7.52 8.13
N LEU A 150 -10.16 7.95 6.88
CA LEU A 150 -9.09 8.24 5.93
C LEU A 150 -8.23 9.41 6.40
N ILE A 151 -8.84 10.51 6.82
CA ILE A 151 -8.12 11.70 7.31
C ILE A 151 -7.32 11.34 8.57
N GLU A 152 -7.94 10.68 9.54
CA GLU A 152 -7.26 10.23 10.76
C GLU A 152 -6.08 9.31 10.44
N GLY A 153 -6.28 8.29 9.61
CA GLY A 153 -5.23 7.35 9.23
C GLY A 153 -4.05 8.00 8.51
N VAL A 154 -4.30 8.98 7.65
CA VAL A 154 -3.24 9.72 6.95
C VAL A 154 -2.50 10.65 7.90
N LEU A 155 -3.21 11.44 8.70
CA LEU A 155 -2.60 12.42 9.59
C LEU A 155 -1.88 11.76 10.77
N ALA A 156 -2.41 10.67 11.30
CA ALA A 156 -1.76 9.89 12.35
C ALA A 156 -0.37 9.41 11.96
N GLN A 157 -0.14 9.18 10.69
CA GLN A 157 1.16 8.77 10.16
C GLN A 157 2.15 9.93 9.95
N ASP A 158 1.79 11.18 10.24
CA ASP A 158 2.58 12.39 9.97
C ASP A 158 3.17 12.40 8.54
N PRO A 159 2.34 12.71 7.53
CA PRO A 159 2.74 12.60 6.12
C PRO A 159 3.80 13.62 5.69
N ARG A 160 4.22 14.51 6.60
CA ARG A 160 5.25 15.52 6.31
C ARG A 160 6.62 14.85 6.11
N PRO A 161 7.42 15.29 5.14
CA PRO A 161 8.80 14.84 5.00
C PRO A 161 9.60 15.08 6.27
N ALA A 162 10.52 14.16 6.62
CA ALA A 162 11.30 14.21 7.85
C ALA A 162 12.07 15.54 8.06
N TYR A 163 12.53 16.18 6.96
CA TYR A 163 13.22 17.46 7.00
C TYR A 163 12.29 18.67 7.27
N LYS A 164 10.97 18.48 7.20
CA LYS A 164 9.95 19.51 7.52
C LYS A 164 9.32 19.30 8.90
N LYS A 165 9.71 18.26 9.63
CA LYS A 165 9.30 18.12 11.04
C LYS A 165 9.85 19.34 11.79
N ALA A 166 8.95 20.10 12.40
CA ALA A 166 9.29 21.34 13.10
C ALA A 166 10.44 21.11 14.11
N LYS A 167 11.35 22.10 14.15
CA LYS A 167 12.34 22.25 15.21
C LYS A 167 11.65 22.47 16.56
#